data_675d650b34fb29ce3dc252b5b25b8abd
#
_entry.id   675d650b34fb29ce3dc252b5b25b8abd
#
_cell.length_a   1.000
_cell.length_b   1.000
_cell.length_c   1.000
_cell.angle_alpha   90.00
_cell.angle_beta   90.00
_cell.angle_gamma   90.00
#
_symmetry.space_group_name_H-M   'P 1'
#
loop_
_entity.id
_entity.type
_entity.pdbx_description
1 polymer ?
#
loop_
_entity_poly.entity_id
_entity_poly.type
_entity_poly.pdbx_seq_one_letter_code
_entity_poly.pdbx_strand_id
1 'polypeptide(L)'
;MKPLILVRGGGDIASGAIYRLRRAGYPVVVNEIAIPTMIRREVSYGNAVHCGEMILERLVARHVCIDEVQDTLSQGVIPVVT
;
A
#
# COMPACT_ATOMS: atom_id res chain seq x y z
N MET A 1 6.04 -16.85 -11.20
CA MET A 1 6.04 -15.91 -10.06
C MET A 1 6.29 -14.50 -10.56
N LYS A 2 5.49 -13.54 -10.14
CA LYS A 2 5.65 -12.16 -10.56
C LYS A 2 6.58 -11.41 -9.61
N PRO A 3 7.37 -10.46 -10.12
CA PRO A 3 8.29 -9.72 -9.28
C PRO A 3 7.57 -8.82 -8.27
N LEU A 4 8.23 -8.58 -7.14
CA LEU A 4 7.77 -7.63 -6.15
C LEU A 4 7.92 -6.20 -6.71
N ILE A 5 6.87 -5.41 -6.57
CA ILE A 5 6.88 -4.01 -7.02
C ILE A 5 6.89 -3.09 -5.79
N LEU A 6 7.87 -2.20 -5.76
CA LEU A 6 7.94 -1.17 -4.73
C LEU A 6 7.37 0.13 -5.31
N VAL A 7 6.34 0.67 -4.67
CA VAL A 7 5.74 1.94 -5.06
C VAL A 7 6.12 2.99 -4.02
N ARG A 8 6.73 4.07 -4.44
CA ARG A 8 7.12 5.17 -3.56
C ARG A 8 6.06 6.24 -3.59
N GLY A 9 5.41 6.42 -2.44
CA GLY A 9 4.27 7.32 -2.33
C GLY A 9 2.95 6.59 -2.60
N GLY A 10 2.00 6.72 -1.68
CA GLY A 10 0.70 6.05 -1.77
C GLY A 10 -0.47 7.02 -1.89
N GLY A 11 -0.32 8.14 -2.62
CA GLY A 11 -1.38 9.08 -2.87
C GLY A 11 -2.46 8.50 -3.80
N ASP A 12 -3.45 9.32 -4.17
CA ASP A 12 -4.60 8.81 -4.92
C ASP A 12 -4.24 8.32 -6.32
N ILE A 13 -3.32 9.00 -7.03
CA ILE A 13 -2.89 8.57 -8.36
C ILE A 13 -2.08 7.27 -8.27
N ALA A 14 -1.13 7.21 -7.33
CA ALA A 14 -0.34 6.01 -7.10
C ALA A 14 -1.24 4.84 -6.67
N SER A 15 -2.28 5.11 -5.89
CA SER A 15 -3.22 4.08 -5.44
C SER A 15 -3.98 3.44 -6.60
N GLY A 16 -4.28 4.21 -7.65
CA GLY A 16 -4.85 3.64 -8.87
C GLY A 16 -3.91 2.65 -9.54
N ALA A 17 -2.62 2.98 -9.60
CA ALA A 17 -1.61 2.08 -10.14
C ALA A 17 -1.44 0.84 -9.25
N ILE A 18 -1.42 1.02 -7.93
CA ILE A 18 -1.34 -0.08 -6.96
C ILE A 18 -2.49 -1.06 -7.17
N TYR A 19 -3.70 -0.55 -7.28
CA TYR A 19 -4.88 -1.38 -7.50
C TYR A 19 -4.72 -2.25 -8.75
N ARG A 20 -4.29 -1.63 -9.86
CA ARG A 20 -4.11 -2.35 -11.13
C ARG A 20 -3.03 -3.41 -11.04
N LEU A 21 -1.92 -3.11 -10.37
CA LEU A 21 -0.83 -4.07 -10.17
C LEU A 21 -1.29 -5.26 -9.33
N ARG A 22 -2.02 -5.00 -8.25
CA ARG A 22 -2.55 -6.07 -7.41
C ARG A 22 -3.56 -6.93 -8.17
N ARG A 23 -4.42 -6.32 -8.97
CA ARG A 23 -5.39 -7.06 -9.79
C ARG A 23 -4.67 -7.93 -10.83
N ALA A 24 -3.53 -7.50 -11.30
CA ALA A 24 -2.70 -8.29 -12.23
C ALA A 24 -1.87 -9.36 -11.51
N GLY A 25 -1.94 -9.44 -10.18
CA GLY A 25 -1.28 -10.48 -9.40
C GLY A 25 0.14 -10.14 -8.92
N TYR A 26 0.57 -8.89 -9.05
CA TYR A 26 1.88 -8.47 -8.54
C TYR A 26 1.82 -8.23 -7.04
N PRO A 27 2.79 -8.73 -6.27
CA PRO A 27 2.93 -8.30 -4.88
C PRO A 27 3.46 -6.87 -4.86
N VAL A 28 2.82 -6.00 -4.07
CA VAL A 28 3.14 -4.56 -4.03
C VAL A 28 3.41 -4.15 -2.60
N VAL A 29 4.50 -3.42 -2.41
CA VAL A 29 4.85 -2.76 -1.15
C VAL A 29 4.85 -1.26 -1.39
N VAL A 30 4.22 -0.50 -0.50
CA VAL A 30 4.18 0.96 -0.58
C VAL A 30 5.15 1.54 0.44
N ASN A 31 6.05 2.41 -0.04
CA ASN A 31 6.94 3.17 0.83
C ASN A 31 6.45 4.61 0.90
N GLU A 32 6.17 5.10 2.11
CA GLU A 32 5.62 6.43 2.33
C GLU A 32 6.46 7.17 3.36
N ILE A 33 6.32 8.49 3.43
CA ILE A 33 6.95 9.28 4.50
C ILE A 33 6.12 9.17 5.79
N ALA A 34 6.75 9.47 6.93
CA ALA A 34 6.10 9.29 8.24
C ALA A 34 4.86 10.17 8.40
N ILE A 35 4.85 11.36 7.76
CA ILE A 35 3.70 12.27 7.77
C ILE A 35 3.36 12.59 6.32
N PRO A 36 2.64 11.71 5.62
CA PRO A 36 2.33 11.94 4.22
C PRO A 36 1.34 13.08 4.01
N THR A 37 1.57 13.85 2.95
CA THR A 37 0.68 14.95 2.58
C THR A 37 -0.11 14.52 1.35
N MET A 38 -1.30 14.02 1.58
CA MET A 38 -2.18 13.52 0.52
C MET A 38 -3.37 14.46 0.36
N ILE A 39 -3.67 14.81 -0.88
CA ILE A 39 -4.81 15.66 -1.17
C ILE A 39 -6.12 14.92 -0.93
N ARG A 40 -6.16 13.63 -1.30
CA ARG A 40 -7.39 12.80 -1.21
C ARG A 40 -7.11 11.55 -0.41
N ARG A 41 -7.05 11.69 0.91
CA ARG A 41 -6.73 10.59 1.83
C ARG A 41 -7.69 9.42 1.71
N GLU A 42 -8.98 9.70 1.51
CA GLU A 42 -10.03 8.67 1.47
C GLU A 42 -9.87 7.68 0.33
N VAL A 43 -9.09 8.03 -0.69
CA VAL A 43 -8.85 7.18 -1.85
C VAL A 43 -7.37 6.88 -2.02
N SER A 44 -6.62 6.92 -0.92
CA SER A 44 -5.16 6.73 -0.95
C SER A 44 -4.73 5.62 0.00
N TYR A 45 -4.11 4.56 -0.54
CA TYR A 45 -3.57 3.48 0.29
C TYR A 45 -2.52 3.99 1.28
N GLY A 46 -1.74 4.99 0.88
CA GLY A 46 -0.73 5.58 1.76
C GLY A 46 -1.30 6.18 3.04
N ASN A 47 -2.61 6.48 3.06
CA ASN A 47 -3.28 6.96 4.27
C ASN A 47 -3.24 5.94 5.41
N ALA A 48 -2.85 4.69 5.15
CA ALA A 48 -2.62 3.69 6.21
C ALA A 48 -1.60 4.18 7.24
N VAL A 49 -0.68 5.06 6.86
CA VAL A 49 0.28 5.68 7.80
C VAL A 49 -0.45 6.48 8.88
N HIS A 50 -1.57 7.14 8.53
CA HIS A 50 -2.36 7.92 9.49
C HIS A 50 -3.32 7.08 10.32
N CYS A 51 -3.98 6.09 9.72
CA CYS A 51 -5.05 5.35 10.37
C CYS A 51 -4.73 3.87 10.60
N GLY A 52 -3.54 3.42 10.23
CA GLY A 52 -3.09 2.04 10.42
C GLY A 52 -3.49 1.11 9.28
N GLU A 53 -4.67 1.29 8.72
CA GLU A 53 -5.18 0.41 7.67
C GLU A 53 -6.12 1.18 6.75
N MET A 54 -6.06 0.89 5.46
CA MET A 54 -6.97 1.45 4.46
C MET A 54 -7.53 0.33 3.59
N ILE A 55 -8.81 0.42 3.27
CA ILE A 55 -9.48 -0.52 2.37
C ILE A 55 -10.03 0.27 1.20
N LEU A 56 -9.51 0.00 0.00
CA LEU A 56 -9.98 0.63 -1.24
C LEU A 56 -10.20 -0.47 -2.26
N GLU A 57 -11.37 -0.46 -2.91
CA GLU A 57 -11.68 -1.42 -3.97
C GLU A 57 -11.45 -2.87 -3.54
N ARG A 58 -11.79 -3.18 -2.29
CA ARG A 58 -11.62 -4.50 -1.66
C ARG A 58 -10.17 -4.93 -1.42
N LEU A 59 -9.21 -4.05 -1.65
CA LEU A 59 -7.81 -4.31 -1.30
C LEU A 59 -7.51 -3.60 0.01
N VAL A 60 -6.83 -4.32 0.90
CA VAL A 60 -6.45 -3.81 2.21
C VAL A 60 -4.98 -3.41 2.18
N ALA A 61 -4.68 -2.20 2.66
CA ALA A 61 -3.31 -1.74 2.90
C ALA A 61 -3.14 -1.52 4.40
N ARG A 62 -2.02 -1.96 4.94
CA ARG A 62 -1.75 -1.86 6.38
C ARG A 62 -0.37 -1.27 6.62
N HIS A 63 -0.30 -0.31 7.53
CA HIS A 63 0.98 0.27 7.96
C HIS A 63 1.70 -0.74 8.85
N VAL A 64 2.89 -1.17 8.44
CA VAL A 64 3.65 -2.22 9.12
C VAL A 64 5.11 -1.83 9.23
N CYS A 65 5.84 -2.51 10.10
CA CYS A 65 7.29 -2.41 10.17
C CYS A 65 7.92 -3.23 9.04
N ILE A 66 9.14 -2.88 8.66
CA ILE A 66 9.80 -3.51 7.51
C ILE A 66 9.97 -5.03 7.70
N ASP A 67 10.17 -5.49 8.91
CA ASP A 67 10.31 -6.92 9.19
C ASP A 67 8.99 -7.69 9.12
N GLU A 68 7.86 -6.99 9.01
CA GLU A 68 6.53 -7.59 8.88
C GLU A 68 6.06 -7.68 7.41
N VAL A 69 6.87 -7.19 6.48
CA VAL A 69 6.44 -7.08 5.07
C VAL A 69 6.10 -8.44 4.48
N GLN A 70 6.94 -9.45 4.69
CA GLN A 70 6.68 -10.78 4.11
C GLN A 70 5.39 -11.41 4.66
N ASP A 71 5.18 -11.32 5.96
CA ASP A 71 3.95 -11.86 6.56
C ASP A 71 2.72 -11.13 6.06
N THR A 72 2.82 -9.80 5.92
CA THR A 72 1.72 -8.98 5.41
C THR A 72 1.39 -9.35 3.97
N LEU A 73 2.40 -9.52 3.12
CA LEU A 73 2.20 -9.94 1.73
C LEU A 73 1.54 -11.32 1.65
N SER A 74 1.94 -12.26 2.53
CA SER A 74 1.38 -13.61 2.52
C SER A 74 -0.11 -13.62 2.91
N GLN A 75 -0.59 -12.59 3.59
CA GLN A 75 -2.00 -12.41 3.94
C GLN A 75 -2.80 -11.77 2.82
N GLY A 76 -2.18 -11.41 1.70
CA GLY A 76 -2.86 -10.70 0.61
C GLY A 76 -3.06 -9.22 0.89
N VAL A 77 -2.39 -8.68 1.90
CA VAL A 77 -2.50 -7.27 2.32
C VAL A 77 -1.33 -6.50 1.71
N ILE A 78 -1.56 -5.23 1.37
CA ILE A 78 -0.53 -4.35 0.82
C ILE A 78 0.22 -3.71 1.99
N PRO A 79 1.51 -4.05 2.21
CA PRO A 79 2.28 -3.41 3.27
C PRO A 79 2.59 -1.97 2.91
N VAL A 80 2.38 -1.05 3.86
CA VAL A 80 2.80 0.33 3.75
C VAL A 80 3.87 0.55 4.81
N VAL A 81 5.07 0.92 4.38
CA VAL A 81 6.21 1.16 5.25
C VAL A 81 6.65 2.62 5.15
N THR A 82 7.21 3.13 6.21
CA THR A 82 7.73 4.50 6.26
C THR A 82 9.24 4.55 6.27
#